data_d7d80a80f42b841bd12002c6b3181565
#
_entry.id   d7d80a80f42b841bd12002c6b3181565
#
_cell.length_a   1.000
_cell.length_b   1.000
_cell.length_c   1.000
_cell.angle_alpha   90.00
_cell.angle_beta   90.00
_cell.angle_gamma   90.00
#
_symmetry.space_group_name_H-M   'P 1'
#
loop_
_entity.id
_entity.type
_entity.pdbx_description
1 polymer ?
#
loop_
_entity_poly.entity_id
_entity_poly.type
_entity_poly.pdbx_seq_one_letter_code
_entity_poly.pdbx_strand_id
1 'polypeptide(L)'
;MDEFDAELISYIDSGTIKYTDLAKKMNTPISTIHFRVKKLEKEKIIKYYKGEIDWKKAGYGVMAYVLISVDINMLRDLKKTQDMLLEELMQLSYVMDGNITTSEADVVLRIIAKDTQHLKEIILSNIQSKPGIVNTKTMVVLG
;
A
#
# COMPACT_ATOMS: atom_id res chain seq x y z
N MET A 1 -10.72 11.02 -19.00
CA MET A 1 -10.33 9.63 -19.27
C MET A 1 -11.52 8.89 -19.85
N ASP A 2 -11.36 8.23 -20.96
CA ASP A 2 -12.46 7.53 -21.63
C ASP A 2 -12.55 6.04 -21.23
N GLU A 3 -13.55 5.33 -21.76
CA GLU A 3 -13.74 3.91 -21.44
C GLU A 3 -12.57 3.04 -21.90
N PHE A 4 -11.94 3.38 -23.01
CA PHE A 4 -10.77 2.68 -23.50
C PHE A 4 -9.60 2.80 -22.48
N ASP A 5 -9.34 4.00 -21.99
CA ASP A 5 -8.28 4.23 -21.00
C ASP A 5 -8.60 3.53 -19.69
N ALA A 6 -9.86 3.51 -19.25
CA ALA A 6 -10.27 2.81 -18.04
C ALA A 6 -10.01 1.30 -18.15
N GLU A 7 -10.33 0.69 -19.29
CA GLU A 7 -10.05 -0.72 -19.55
C GLU A 7 -8.55 -1.00 -19.60
N LEU A 8 -7.80 -0.13 -20.27
CA LEU A 8 -6.35 -0.23 -20.36
C LEU A 8 -5.69 -0.19 -18.96
N ILE A 9 -6.11 0.75 -18.13
CA ILE A 9 -5.64 0.88 -16.75
C ILE A 9 -5.96 -0.39 -15.94
N SER A 10 -7.14 -0.94 -16.13
CA SER A 10 -7.55 -2.17 -15.43
C SER A 10 -6.61 -3.35 -15.75
N TYR A 11 -6.21 -3.51 -17.00
CA TYR A 11 -5.25 -4.55 -17.38
C TYR A 11 -3.86 -4.28 -16.80
N ILE A 12 -3.41 -3.04 -16.83
CA ILE A 12 -2.11 -2.65 -16.28
C ILE A 12 -2.09 -2.87 -14.76
N ASP A 13 -3.13 -2.46 -14.07
CA ASP A 13 -3.26 -2.62 -12.62
C ASP A 13 -3.26 -4.09 -12.21
N SER A 14 -3.83 -4.96 -13.03
CA SER A 14 -3.82 -6.41 -12.79
C SER A 14 -2.53 -7.14 -13.22
N GLY A 15 -1.54 -6.39 -13.73
CA GLY A 15 -0.21 -6.93 -14.01
C GLY A 15 0.17 -7.09 -15.47
N THR A 16 -0.69 -6.75 -16.42
CA THR A 16 -0.37 -6.82 -17.84
C THR A 16 0.31 -5.52 -18.27
N ILE A 17 1.62 -5.54 -18.42
CA ILE A 17 2.41 -4.34 -18.72
C ILE A 17 3.07 -4.34 -20.09
N LYS A 18 3.21 -5.51 -20.75
CA LYS A 18 3.77 -5.57 -22.08
C LYS A 18 2.77 -5.04 -23.12
N TYR A 19 3.22 -4.13 -23.96
CA TYR A 19 2.36 -3.52 -24.98
C TYR A 19 1.77 -4.55 -25.94
N THR A 20 2.52 -5.59 -26.30
CA THR A 20 2.02 -6.69 -27.14
C THR A 20 0.85 -7.43 -26.50
N ASP A 21 0.93 -7.68 -25.19
CA ASP A 21 -0.13 -8.38 -24.45
C ASP A 21 -1.37 -7.48 -24.30
N LEU A 22 -1.16 -6.20 -24.01
CA LEU A 22 -2.23 -5.23 -23.95
C LEU A 22 -2.97 -5.10 -25.30
N ALA A 23 -2.21 -5.03 -26.38
CA ALA A 23 -2.77 -4.96 -27.73
C ALA A 23 -3.64 -6.17 -28.04
N LYS A 24 -3.22 -7.37 -27.66
CA LYS A 24 -3.99 -8.60 -27.84
C LYS A 24 -5.27 -8.59 -27.00
N LYS A 25 -5.16 -8.27 -25.73
CA LYS A 25 -6.31 -8.27 -24.80
C LYS A 25 -7.37 -7.27 -25.18
N MET A 26 -6.96 -6.13 -25.72
CA MET A 26 -7.85 -5.05 -26.11
C MET A 26 -8.22 -5.08 -27.59
N ASN A 27 -7.70 -6.05 -28.33
CA ASN A 27 -7.91 -6.15 -29.77
C ASN A 27 -7.66 -4.80 -30.48
N THR A 28 -6.50 -4.21 -30.21
CA THR A 28 -6.15 -2.85 -30.63
C THR A 28 -4.72 -2.84 -31.15
N PRO A 29 -4.40 -2.02 -32.16
CA PRO A 29 -3.03 -1.91 -32.65
C PRO A 29 -2.06 -1.49 -31.53
N ILE A 30 -0.85 -2.06 -31.57
CA ILE A 30 0.18 -1.77 -30.56
C ILE A 30 0.53 -0.26 -30.53
N SER A 31 0.49 0.41 -31.66
CA SER A 31 0.77 1.84 -31.75
C SER A 31 -0.26 2.67 -30.94
N THR A 32 -1.52 2.26 -30.95
CA THR A 32 -2.57 2.89 -30.17
C THR A 32 -2.34 2.67 -28.67
N ILE A 33 -1.95 1.46 -28.26
CA ILE A 33 -1.60 1.15 -26.87
C ILE A 33 -0.43 2.02 -26.43
N HIS A 34 0.63 2.06 -27.23
CA HIS A 34 1.82 2.88 -26.94
C HIS A 34 1.45 4.35 -26.71
N PHE A 35 0.66 4.92 -27.61
CA PHE A 35 0.23 6.32 -27.51
C PHE A 35 -0.57 6.58 -26.23
N ARG A 36 -1.55 5.70 -25.94
CA ARG A 36 -2.41 5.85 -24.75
C ARG A 36 -1.66 5.67 -23.44
N VAL A 37 -0.78 4.68 -23.37
CA VAL A 37 0.04 4.46 -22.17
C VAL A 37 0.95 5.65 -21.91
N LYS A 38 1.63 6.17 -22.94
CA LYS A 38 2.50 7.34 -22.80
C LYS A 38 1.73 8.57 -22.32
N LYS A 39 0.51 8.76 -22.81
CA LYS A 39 -0.35 9.85 -22.35
C LYS A 39 -0.71 9.70 -20.88
N LEU A 40 -1.07 8.49 -20.43
CA LEU A 40 -1.41 8.21 -19.04
C LEU A 40 -0.22 8.38 -18.11
N GLU A 41 0.97 8.03 -18.56
CA GLU A 41 2.22 8.27 -17.83
C GLU A 41 2.52 9.78 -17.72
N LYS A 42 2.37 10.51 -18.82
CA LYS A 42 2.60 11.96 -18.86
C LYS A 42 1.64 12.71 -17.92
N GLU A 43 0.40 12.30 -17.89
CA GLU A 43 -0.63 12.88 -17.00
C GLU A 43 -0.51 12.37 -15.55
N LYS A 44 0.46 11.50 -15.27
CA LYS A 44 0.72 10.89 -13.97
C LYS A 44 -0.47 10.09 -13.41
N ILE A 45 -1.35 9.63 -14.29
CA ILE A 45 -2.38 8.65 -13.93
C ILE A 45 -1.68 7.32 -13.66
N ILE A 46 -0.76 6.92 -14.53
CA ILE A 46 0.18 5.84 -14.24
C ILE A 46 1.41 6.48 -13.59
N LYS A 47 1.57 6.26 -12.29
CA LYS A 47 2.68 6.86 -11.53
C LYS A 47 3.95 6.03 -11.62
N TYR A 48 3.84 4.71 -11.50
CA TYR A 48 4.94 3.77 -11.59
C TYR A 48 4.39 2.37 -11.79
N TYR A 49 5.26 1.46 -12.23
CA TYR A 49 4.96 0.05 -12.37
C TYR A 49 5.55 -0.70 -11.18
N LYS A 50 4.80 -1.65 -10.64
CA LYS A 50 5.17 -2.37 -9.43
C LYS A 50 5.15 -3.87 -9.67
N GLY A 51 6.19 -4.56 -9.22
CA GLY A 51 6.22 -6.02 -9.22
C GLY A 51 5.32 -6.60 -8.13
N GLU A 52 4.78 -7.77 -8.38
CA GLU A 52 4.10 -8.57 -7.37
C GLU A 52 5.12 -9.48 -6.69
N ILE A 53 5.16 -9.45 -5.37
CA ILE A 53 6.14 -10.21 -4.58
C ILE A 53 5.42 -11.35 -3.86
N ASP A 54 5.95 -12.57 -4.03
CA ASP A 54 5.54 -13.70 -3.19
C ASP A 54 6.31 -13.61 -1.87
N TRP A 55 5.69 -12.98 -0.90
CA TRP A 55 6.33 -12.71 0.39
C TRP A 55 6.65 -13.96 1.18
N LYS A 56 5.86 -15.03 1.04
CA LYS A 56 6.13 -16.32 1.68
C LYS A 56 7.45 -16.90 1.16
N LYS A 57 7.64 -16.90 -0.14
CA LYS A 57 8.89 -17.36 -0.77
C LYS A 57 10.07 -16.49 -0.39
N ALA A 58 9.83 -15.21 -0.14
CA ALA A 58 10.86 -14.27 0.30
C ALA A 58 11.21 -14.40 1.79
N GLY A 59 10.53 -15.29 2.52
CA GLY A 59 10.80 -15.54 3.94
C GLY A 59 9.88 -14.80 4.91
N TYR A 60 8.80 -14.19 4.42
CA TYR A 60 7.82 -13.47 5.24
C TYR A 60 6.49 -14.20 5.19
N GLY A 61 6.32 -15.13 6.13
CA GLY A 61 5.16 -16.02 6.17
C GLY A 61 3.90 -15.42 6.78
N VAL A 62 3.99 -14.22 7.38
CA VAL A 62 2.87 -13.58 8.04
C VAL A 62 2.58 -12.22 7.41
N MET A 63 1.32 -12.01 7.08
CA MET A 63 0.81 -10.70 6.67
C MET A 63 -0.30 -10.30 7.64
N ALA A 64 -0.35 -9.02 8.01
CA ALA A 64 -1.36 -8.53 8.95
C ALA A 64 -1.76 -7.11 8.61
N TYR A 65 -2.99 -6.77 8.95
CA TYR A 65 -3.47 -5.40 8.99
C TYR A 65 -3.44 -4.94 10.44
N VAL A 66 -2.89 -3.77 10.68
CA VAL A 66 -2.82 -3.17 12.02
C VAL A 66 -3.66 -1.90 12.02
N LEU A 67 -4.69 -1.89 12.83
CA LEU A 67 -5.58 -0.75 13.03
C LEU A 67 -5.06 0.04 14.22
N ILE A 68 -4.74 1.30 14.00
CA ILE A 68 -4.09 2.16 14.98
C ILE A 68 -5.03 3.29 15.37
N SER A 69 -5.21 3.48 16.68
CA SER A 69 -5.92 4.63 17.24
C SER A 69 -4.91 5.59 17.86
N VAL A 70 -5.09 6.88 17.63
CA VAL A 70 -4.20 7.93 18.12
C VAL A 70 -4.90 8.85 19.11
N ASP A 71 -4.12 9.46 19.99
CA ASP A 71 -4.55 10.56 20.82
C ASP A 71 -4.20 11.87 20.11
N ILE A 72 -5.21 12.54 19.59
CA ILE A 72 -5.03 13.78 18.81
C ILE A 72 -4.42 14.89 19.69
N ASN A 73 -4.76 14.94 20.96
CA ASN A 73 -4.20 15.95 21.87
C ASN A 73 -2.70 15.72 22.09
N MET A 74 -2.30 14.46 22.27
CA MET A 74 -0.88 14.11 22.41
C MET A 74 -0.11 14.43 21.13
N LEU A 75 -0.65 14.12 19.96
CA LEU A 75 -0.03 14.49 18.69
C LEU A 75 0.13 15.99 18.54
N ARG A 76 -0.89 16.76 18.93
CA ARG A 76 -0.87 18.23 18.90
C ARG A 76 0.23 18.77 19.80
N ASP A 77 0.36 18.25 21.01
CA ASP A 77 1.41 18.66 21.95
C ASP A 77 2.81 18.38 21.41
N LEU A 78 2.95 17.31 20.62
CA LEU A 78 4.19 16.96 19.93
C LEU A 78 4.37 17.73 18.61
N LYS A 79 3.43 18.60 18.24
CA LYS A 79 3.39 19.33 16.98
C LYS A 79 3.41 18.37 15.76
N LYS A 80 2.73 17.24 15.88
CA LYS A 80 2.60 16.23 14.83
C LYS A 80 1.16 16.17 14.33
N THR A 81 1.04 15.94 13.03
CA THR A 81 -0.22 15.60 12.37
C THR A 81 -0.33 14.09 12.20
N GLN A 82 -1.54 13.59 11.88
CA GLN A 82 -1.72 12.19 11.53
C GLN A 82 -0.91 11.83 10.27
N ASP A 83 -0.81 12.75 9.30
CA ASP A 83 0.00 12.55 8.10
C ASP A 83 1.48 12.35 8.43
N MET A 84 2.02 13.15 9.35
CA MET A 84 3.41 13.01 9.79
C MET A 84 3.65 11.68 10.50
N LEU A 85 2.70 11.23 11.32
CA LEU A 85 2.78 9.92 11.97
C LEU A 85 2.76 8.80 10.94
N LEU A 86 1.87 8.88 9.94
CA LEU A 86 1.80 7.91 8.86
C LEU A 86 3.12 7.84 8.10
N GLU A 87 3.73 8.98 7.77
CA GLU A 87 5.03 9.02 7.11
C GLU A 87 6.11 8.31 7.93
N GLU A 88 6.16 8.53 9.23
CA GLU A 88 7.11 7.84 10.12
C GLU A 88 6.88 6.32 10.10
N LEU A 89 5.62 5.88 10.15
CA LEU A 89 5.30 4.45 10.11
C LEU A 89 5.65 3.83 8.77
N MET A 90 5.47 4.55 7.67
CA MET A 90 5.80 4.08 6.34
C MET A 90 7.31 3.95 6.11
N GLN A 91 8.15 4.54 6.94
CA GLN A 91 9.61 4.35 6.88
C GLN A 91 10.05 2.99 7.41
N LEU A 92 9.22 2.30 8.16
CA LEU A 92 9.53 0.96 8.66
C LEU A 92 9.56 -0.04 7.50
N SER A 93 10.61 -0.83 7.40
CA SER A 93 10.88 -1.67 6.21
C SER A 93 9.84 -2.78 5.97
N TYR A 94 9.10 -3.18 6.99
CA TYR A 94 8.08 -4.22 6.90
C TYR A 94 6.66 -3.65 6.79
N VAL A 95 6.51 -2.36 6.71
CA VAL A 95 5.22 -1.72 6.41
C VAL A 95 5.09 -1.61 4.89
N MET A 96 4.13 -2.34 4.34
CA MET A 96 3.92 -2.42 2.90
C MET A 96 3.01 -1.31 2.40
N ASP A 97 2.06 -0.90 3.22
CA ASP A 97 1.08 0.10 2.87
C ASP A 97 0.49 0.72 4.14
N GLY A 98 0.00 1.93 4.03
CA GLY A 98 -0.64 2.62 5.15
C GLY A 98 -1.53 3.75 4.68
N ASN A 99 -2.61 3.95 5.41
CA ASN A 99 -3.59 4.99 5.10
C ASN A 99 -4.17 5.58 6.38
N ILE A 100 -4.48 6.87 6.31
CA ILE A 100 -5.34 7.51 7.31
C ILE A 100 -6.77 7.13 6.96
N THR A 101 -7.54 6.73 7.97
CA THR A 101 -8.90 6.23 7.78
C THR A 101 -9.89 6.97 8.67
N THR A 102 -11.16 6.81 8.36
CA THR A 102 -12.26 7.28 9.19
C THR A 102 -12.75 6.14 10.09
N SER A 103 -13.57 6.46 11.10
CA SER A 103 -14.18 5.52 12.03
C SER A 103 -13.27 5.18 13.21
N GLU A 104 -13.31 3.95 13.71
CA GLU A 104 -12.63 3.54 14.94
C GLU A 104 -11.10 3.57 14.87
N ALA A 105 -10.56 3.29 13.70
CA ALA A 105 -9.13 3.39 13.47
C ALA A 105 -8.79 4.72 12.80
N ASP A 106 -7.71 5.33 13.24
CA ASP A 106 -7.17 6.55 12.62
C ASP A 106 -6.19 6.24 11.50
N VAL A 107 -5.43 5.17 11.65
CA VAL A 107 -4.45 4.71 10.67
C VAL A 107 -4.58 3.20 10.50
N VAL A 108 -4.51 2.73 9.27
CA VAL A 108 -4.47 1.30 8.94
C VAL A 108 -3.18 1.03 8.20
N LEU A 109 -2.41 0.07 8.70
CA LEU A 109 -1.19 -0.41 8.05
C LEU A 109 -1.37 -1.84 7.56
N ARG A 110 -0.71 -2.16 6.46
CA ARG A 110 -0.50 -3.53 6.03
C ARG A 110 0.98 -3.85 6.23
N ILE A 111 1.27 -4.86 7.02
CA ILE A 111 2.63 -5.24 7.37
C ILE A 111 2.91 -6.71 7.03
N ILE A 112 4.17 -6.99 6.82
CA ILE A 112 4.67 -8.37 6.67
C ILE A 112 5.65 -8.67 7.80
N ALA A 113 5.68 -9.91 8.22
CA ALA A 113 6.59 -10.39 9.24
C ALA A 113 7.07 -11.80 8.91
N LYS A 114 8.22 -12.17 9.41
CA LYS A 114 8.80 -13.51 9.19
C LYS A 114 7.96 -14.59 9.85
N ASP A 115 7.52 -14.34 11.06
CA ASP A 115 6.73 -15.24 11.89
C ASP A 115 5.93 -14.43 12.92
N THR A 116 5.19 -15.11 13.79
CA THR A 116 4.38 -14.45 14.82
C THR A 116 5.20 -13.73 15.86
N GLN A 117 6.39 -14.22 16.18
CA GLN A 117 7.30 -13.56 17.12
C GLN A 117 7.80 -12.23 16.53
N HIS A 118 8.17 -12.23 15.27
CA HIS A 118 8.57 -11.01 14.56
C HIS A 118 7.42 -10.00 14.50
N LEU A 119 6.19 -10.46 14.22
CA LEU A 119 5.00 -9.63 14.23
C LEU A 119 4.81 -8.94 15.59
N LYS A 120 4.96 -9.70 16.68
CA LYS A 120 4.87 -9.16 18.03
C LYS A 120 5.90 -8.06 18.27
N GLU A 121 7.14 -8.28 17.87
CA GLU A 121 8.22 -7.29 18.00
C GLU A 121 7.91 -6.01 17.25
N ILE A 122 7.44 -6.13 16.00
CA ILE A 122 7.07 -4.97 15.19
C ILE A 122 5.99 -4.15 15.90
N ILE A 123 4.94 -4.79 16.37
CA ILE A 123 3.82 -4.10 17.02
C ILE A 123 4.25 -3.43 18.33
N LEU A 124 4.90 -4.16 19.19
CA LEU A 124 5.24 -3.66 20.53
C LEU A 124 6.39 -2.66 20.49
N SER A 125 7.44 -2.94 19.75
CA SER A 125 8.67 -2.15 19.78
C SER A 125 8.69 -1.01 18.77
N ASN A 126 8.02 -1.16 17.64
CA ASN A 126 8.11 -0.20 16.53
C ASN A 126 6.85 0.62 16.32
N ILE A 127 5.67 0.10 16.69
CA ILE A 127 4.40 0.77 16.49
C ILE A 127 3.87 1.33 17.79
N GLN A 128 3.57 0.49 18.78
CA GLN A 128 2.99 0.94 20.05
C GLN A 128 3.92 1.85 20.85
N SER A 129 5.22 1.76 20.63
CA SER A 129 6.19 2.63 21.29
C SER A 129 6.17 4.08 20.79
N LYS A 130 5.53 4.34 19.64
CA LYS A 130 5.49 5.71 19.10
C LYS A 130 4.53 6.59 19.90
N PRO A 131 5.00 7.79 20.30
CA PRO A 131 4.13 8.74 21.02
C PRO A 131 2.90 9.10 20.19
N GLY A 132 1.73 9.14 20.84
CA GLY A 132 0.46 9.45 20.19
C GLY A 132 -0.35 8.23 19.81
N ILE A 133 0.24 7.06 19.75
CA ILE A 133 -0.48 5.80 19.50
C ILE A 133 -0.98 5.27 20.85
N VAL A 134 -2.29 5.10 20.98
CA VAL A 134 -2.93 4.67 22.23
C VAL A 134 -3.47 3.25 22.17
N ASN A 135 -3.77 2.75 20.98
CA ASN A 135 -4.29 1.38 20.82
C ASN A 135 -3.98 0.83 19.44
N THR A 136 -3.76 -0.47 19.39
CA THR A 136 -3.60 -1.21 18.13
C THR A 136 -4.45 -2.47 18.15
N LYS A 137 -5.06 -2.78 17.02
CA LYS A 137 -5.74 -4.05 16.77
C LYS A 137 -5.09 -4.70 15.55
N THR A 138 -4.74 -5.96 15.67
CA THR A 138 -4.03 -6.68 14.60
C THR A 138 -4.93 -7.76 14.02
N MET A 139 -5.08 -7.74 12.70
CA MET A 139 -5.79 -8.77 11.96
C MET A 139 -4.77 -9.54 11.12
N VAL A 140 -4.55 -10.79 11.47
CA VAL A 140 -3.64 -11.67 10.70
C VAL A 140 -4.39 -12.23 9.50
N VAL A 141 -3.77 -12.12 8.32
CA VAL A 141 -4.34 -12.66 7.09
C VAL A 141 -4.16 -14.17 7.07
N LEU A 142 -5.23 -14.91 6.85
CA LEU A 142 -5.22 -16.38 6.89
C LEU A 142 -5.02 -17.04 5.52
N GLY A 143 -5.13 -16.30 4.47
CA GLY A 143 -5.00 -16.93 3.15
C GLY A 143 -4.63 -16.04 2.02
#